data_b7834834bb51d7caa480c6b810b2c2f4
#
_entry.id   b7834834bb51d7caa480c6b810b2c2f4
#
_cell.length_a   1.000
_cell.length_b   1.000
_cell.length_c   1.000
_cell.angle_alpha   90.00
_cell.angle_beta   90.00
_cell.angle_gamma   90.00
#
_symmetry.space_group_name_H-M   'P 1'
#
loop_
_entity.id
_entity.type
_entity.pdbx_description
1 polymer ?
#
loop_
_entity_poly.entity_id
_entity_poly.type
_entity_poly.pdbx_seq_one_letter_code
_entity_poly.pdbx_strand_id
1 'polypeptide(L)'
;MKTALWKRLLCLTMAAVMLLAMAACGSADSAASAASSAQGSAPAEEPEESTAAPAAEPEASADEAAAAGDLKSKWASLSGKTLKVATSGVQAGWSQDDGNGGIEGMDIDVMNYICDYYGISLEWVVADPTGIWGMLQSGEVDTIACVTTVNEDRLAAYWFTNTYAWESYSIVSRTEDGVPEAGDLDFWDGKTICTPAGSNPALILEDIIAQEAEKGITINAVYPDSSAVLIQNVVSKETDAALMVTSTCAYKVRDLGYTDTLTIQDIQWKNMPIVYAWGRKEENKDIILAINDLIAQMQEDGTLSQFSNKWFEMDITQLPEGEVNYVTATGDDAWQSYEN
;
A
#
# COMPACT_ATOMS: atom_id res chain seq x y z
N MET A 1 -47.81 6.78 22.41
CA MET A 1 -47.55 8.22 22.34
C MET A 1 -46.88 8.75 23.60
N LYS A 2 -45.76 8.19 24.07
CA LYS A 2 -45.02 8.71 25.26
C LYS A 2 -43.50 8.59 25.18
N THR A 3 -42.93 8.37 24.01
CA THR A 3 -41.45 8.21 23.81
C THR A 3 -40.81 9.27 22.93
N ALA A 4 -41.53 10.28 22.47
CA ALA A 4 -41.02 11.33 21.56
C ALA A 4 -40.65 12.66 22.25
N LEU A 5 -40.87 12.79 23.55
CA LEU A 5 -40.65 14.07 24.25
C LEU A 5 -39.30 14.17 24.99
N TRP A 6 -38.60 13.07 25.16
CA TRP A 6 -37.33 13.06 25.93
C TRP A 6 -36.08 13.28 25.09
N LYS A 7 -36.18 13.19 23.74
CA LYS A 7 -35.03 13.45 22.82
C LYS A 7 -34.86 14.92 22.43
N ARG A 8 -35.74 15.83 22.85
CA ARG A 8 -35.64 17.28 22.53
C ARG A 8 -35.12 18.16 23.67
N LEU A 9 -34.84 17.59 24.85
CA LEU A 9 -34.37 18.36 26.01
C LEU A 9 -32.89 18.22 26.30
N LEU A 10 -32.12 17.44 25.50
CA LEU A 10 -30.67 17.22 25.69
C LEU A 10 -29.78 18.03 24.74
N CYS A 11 -30.34 18.89 23.88
CA CYS A 11 -29.57 19.69 22.90
C CYS A 11 -29.44 21.18 23.26
N LEU A 12 -29.77 21.60 24.47
CA LEU A 12 -29.79 23.03 24.82
C LEU A 12 -28.89 23.43 26.01
N THR A 13 -27.99 22.57 26.47
CA THR A 13 -27.07 22.88 27.59
C THR A 13 -25.58 22.78 27.31
N MET A 14 -25.15 22.79 26.06
CA MET A 14 -23.70 22.75 25.68
C MET A 14 -23.22 23.95 24.85
N ALA A 15 -23.83 25.12 25.01
CA ALA A 15 -23.46 26.34 24.26
C ALA A 15 -23.18 27.54 25.19
N ALA A 16 -22.54 27.34 26.33
CA ALA A 16 -22.23 28.48 27.22
C ALA A 16 -21.02 28.25 28.13
N VAL A 17 -19.86 27.79 27.62
CA VAL A 17 -18.54 27.94 28.30
C VAL A 17 -17.45 27.98 27.25
N MET A 18 -17.32 29.10 26.56
CA MET A 18 -16.08 29.49 25.86
C MET A 18 -16.10 30.97 25.56
N LEU A 19 -15.84 31.76 26.59
CA LEU A 19 -15.42 33.18 26.46
C LEU A 19 -14.93 33.61 27.83
N LEU A 20 -13.59 33.57 28.03
CA LEU A 20 -12.79 34.50 28.84
C LEU A 20 -11.40 33.93 29.05
N ALA A 21 -10.42 34.46 28.31
CA ALA A 21 -9.08 34.79 28.79
C ALA A 21 -8.23 35.23 27.60
N MET A 22 -8.36 36.48 27.21
CA MET A 22 -7.28 37.27 26.58
C MET A 22 -6.95 38.35 27.58
N ALA A 23 -5.68 38.42 27.98
CA ALA A 23 -4.89 39.63 28.23
C ALA A 23 -3.81 39.36 29.28
N ALA A 24 -2.57 39.40 28.86
CA ALA A 24 -1.56 40.24 29.52
C ALA A 24 -0.24 40.21 28.72
N CYS A 25 0.07 41.35 28.19
CA CYS A 25 1.35 41.77 27.66
C CYS A 25 2.40 41.85 28.76
N GLY A 26 3.72 41.73 28.39
CA GLY A 26 4.84 42.10 29.24
C GLY A 26 6.15 41.93 28.50
N SER A 27 6.60 43.02 27.90
CA SER A 27 7.91 43.24 27.25
C SER A 27 9.04 43.33 28.28
N ALA A 28 10.28 43.09 27.82
CA ALA A 28 11.54 43.82 28.05
C ALA A 28 12.71 42.82 28.02
N ASP A 29 13.57 42.90 27.07
CA ASP A 29 14.71 43.79 26.82
C ASP A 29 16.01 43.40 27.54
N SER A 30 17.03 43.31 26.71
CA SER A 30 18.41 43.76 26.90
C SER A 30 19.50 42.79 27.36
N ALA A 31 20.39 42.63 26.50
CA ALA A 31 21.79 43.07 26.36
C ALA A 31 22.87 42.05 26.78
N ALA A 32 23.60 41.62 25.81
CA ALA A 32 25.01 41.95 25.47
C ALA A 32 26.09 41.72 26.53
N SER A 33 27.10 40.95 26.15
CA SER A 33 28.55 41.22 26.23
C SER A 33 29.33 39.92 26.01
N ALA A 34 30.01 39.69 24.98
CA ALA A 34 31.29 40.12 24.44
C ALA A 34 32.53 39.50 25.12
N ALA A 35 33.35 38.94 24.25
CA ALA A 35 34.81 38.78 24.25
C ALA A 35 35.38 37.59 25.02
N SER A 36 36.32 36.83 24.51
CA SER A 36 37.50 37.06 23.69
C SER A 36 38.37 35.81 23.67
N SER A 37 38.94 35.53 22.51
CA SER A 37 40.32 35.06 22.19
C SER A 37 40.80 33.70 22.73
N ALA A 38 41.54 32.86 22.03
CA ALA A 38 42.49 33.00 20.97
C ALA A 38 42.91 31.60 20.45
N GLN A 39 43.15 31.49 19.16
CA GLN A 39 44.25 30.85 18.44
C GLN A 39 44.73 29.42 18.78
N GLY A 40 44.67 28.58 17.76
CA GLY A 40 45.47 27.40 17.61
C GLY A 40 45.24 26.78 16.24
N SER A 41 46.07 27.13 15.30
CA SER A 41 46.07 26.64 13.91
C SER A 41 46.67 25.23 13.81
N ALA A 42 46.03 24.32 13.03
CA ALA A 42 46.73 23.34 12.19
C ALA A 42 45.72 22.70 11.22
N PRO A 43 46.15 22.17 10.07
CA PRO A 43 45.37 22.25 8.82
C PRO A 43 44.37 21.13 8.66
N ALA A 44 43.26 21.48 8.00
CA ALA A 44 42.21 20.57 7.54
C ALA A 44 42.74 19.73 6.39
N GLU A 45 42.60 18.41 6.49
CA GLU A 45 42.49 17.51 5.34
C GLU A 45 41.06 17.61 4.82
N GLU A 46 40.92 17.90 3.56
CA GLU A 46 39.67 17.82 2.80
C GLU A 46 39.14 16.37 2.80
N PRO A 47 37.84 16.13 3.09
CA PRO A 47 37.25 14.85 2.77
C PRO A 47 37.05 14.79 1.25
N GLU A 48 37.62 13.78 0.62
CA GLU A 48 37.36 13.41 -0.78
C GLU A 48 35.84 13.22 -0.98
N GLU A 49 35.31 13.98 -1.89
CA GLU A 49 33.97 13.89 -2.41
C GLU A 49 33.81 12.54 -3.13
N SER A 50 33.26 11.55 -2.43
CA SER A 50 32.83 10.29 -3.04
C SER A 50 31.62 10.58 -3.91
N THR A 51 31.85 10.82 -5.18
CA THR A 51 30.84 10.79 -6.21
C THR A 51 30.34 9.36 -6.33
N ALA A 52 29.23 9.03 -5.66
CA ALA A 52 28.45 7.86 -5.96
C ALA A 52 27.95 8.01 -7.42
N ALA A 53 28.45 7.16 -8.30
CA ALA A 53 27.93 7.03 -9.66
C ALA A 53 26.44 6.63 -9.55
N PRO A 54 25.56 7.17 -10.42
CA PRO A 54 24.19 6.71 -10.48
C PRO A 54 24.20 5.19 -10.78
N ALA A 55 23.37 4.45 -10.04
CA ALA A 55 23.17 3.02 -10.29
C ALA A 55 22.82 2.85 -11.78
N ALA A 56 23.59 2.03 -12.48
CA ALA A 56 23.33 1.72 -13.87
C ALA A 56 21.95 1.05 -13.95
N GLU A 57 21.07 1.60 -14.78
CA GLU A 57 19.88 0.92 -15.23
C GLU A 57 20.32 -0.44 -15.83
N PRO A 58 19.62 -1.55 -15.52
CA PRO A 58 19.97 -2.84 -16.12
C PRO A 58 19.80 -2.75 -17.63
N GLU A 59 20.87 -3.02 -18.38
CA GLU A 59 20.79 -3.13 -19.84
C GLU A 59 19.93 -4.35 -20.18
N ALA A 60 18.75 -4.10 -20.77
CA ALA A 60 17.87 -5.14 -21.26
C ALA A 60 18.58 -6.05 -22.26
N SER A 61 18.32 -7.36 -22.20
CA SER A 61 18.87 -8.32 -23.15
C SER A 61 18.32 -8.06 -24.57
N ALA A 62 19.01 -8.57 -25.61
CA ALA A 62 18.57 -8.38 -27.00
C ALA A 62 17.17 -9.00 -27.28
N ASP A 63 16.80 -10.05 -26.54
CA ASP A 63 15.49 -10.70 -26.65
C ASP A 63 14.41 -9.85 -25.96
N GLU A 64 14.72 -9.22 -24.82
CA GLU A 64 13.83 -8.26 -24.14
C GLU A 64 13.57 -7.02 -24.99
N ALA A 65 14.62 -6.50 -25.65
CA ALA A 65 14.50 -5.36 -26.57
C ALA A 65 13.64 -5.70 -27.80
N ALA A 66 13.68 -6.94 -28.30
CA ALA A 66 12.86 -7.41 -29.42
C ALA A 66 11.38 -7.56 -29.01
N ALA A 67 11.09 -8.14 -27.85
CA ALA A 67 9.75 -8.27 -27.29
C ALA A 67 9.13 -6.88 -26.99
N ALA A 68 9.91 -5.98 -26.39
CA ALA A 68 9.50 -4.61 -26.12
C ALA A 68 9.14 -3.82 -27.40
N GLY A 69 9.87 -4.06 -28.48
CA GLY A 69 9.59 -3.46 -29.79
C GLY A 69 8.26 -3.95 -30.39
N ASP A 70 7.90 -5.20 -30.16
CA ASP A 70 6.66 -5.81 -30.68
C ASP A 70 5.42 -5.22 -29.96
N LEU A 71 5.41 -5.15 -28.63
CA LEU A 71 4.28 -4.59 -27.89
C LEU A 71 4.05 -3.09 -28.17
N LYS A 72 5.10 -2.29 -28.29
CA LYS A 72 4.97 -0.87 -28.71
C LYS A 72 4.35 -0.74 -30.08
N SER A 73 4.74 -1.61 -31.02
CA SER A 73 4.18 -1.64 -32.37
C SER A 73 2.74 -2.09 -32.38
N LYS A 74 2.43 -3.15 -31.62
CA LYS A 74 1.08 -3.69 -31.47
C LYS A 74 0.10 -2.64 -30.95
N TRP A 75 0.49 -1.84 -29.98
CA TRP A 75 -0.34 -0.86 -29.29
C TRP A 75 0.00 0.59 -29.62
N ALA A 76 0.55 0.85 -30.82
CA ALA A 76 0.97 2.20 -31.24
C ALA A 76 -0.16 3.24 -31.21
N SER A 77 -1.43 2.83 -31.27
CA SER A 77 -2.61 3.70 -31.16
C SER A 77 -2.79 4.36 -29.79
N LEU A 78 -2.07 3.89 -28.78
CA LEU A 78 -2.12 4.44 -27.42
C LEU A 78 -1.18 5.63 -27.24
N SER A 79 -0.14 5.73 -28.06
CA SER A 79 0.82 6.84 -27.99
C SER A 79 0.16 8.19 -28.17
N GLY A 80 0.50 9.14 -27.29
CA GLY A 80 -0.06 10.50 -27.27
C GLY A 80 -1.44 10.63 -26.63
N LYS A 81 -2.05 9.54 -26.13
CA LYS A 81 -3.24 9.63 -25.28
C LYS A 81 -2.91 10.23 -23.92
N THR A 82 -3.91 10.75 -23.23
CA THR A 82 -3.81 11.16 -21.82
C THR A 82 -4.67 10.24 -21.00
N LEU A 83 -4.15 9.77 -19.87
CA LEU A 83 -4.83 8.90 -18.91
C LEU A 83 -4.94 9.62 -17.56
N LYS A 84 -6.16 9.70 -17.01
CA LYS A 84 -6.43 10.18 -15.67
C LYS A 84 -6.55 9.01 -14.70
N VAL A 85 -5.66 8.95 -13.73
CA VAL A 85 -5.59 7.84 -12.78
C VAL A 85 -5.89 8.34 -11.37
N ALA A 86 -6.94 7.79 -10.75
CA ALA A 86 -7.25 8.09 -9.36
C ALA A 86 -6.41 7.25 -8.40
N THR A 87 -5.92 7.90 -7.35
CA THR A 87 -5.26 7.25 -6.21
C THR A 87 -5.56 8.00 -4.91
N SER A 88 -5.24 7.41 -3.75
CA SER A 88 -5.56 8.03 -2.46
C SER A 88 -4.42 8.85 -1.85
N GLY A 89 -3.18 8.56 -2.19
CA GLY A 89 -2.03 9.21 -1.56
C GLY A 89 -1.80 8.85 -0.09
N VAL A 90 -2.50 7.85 0.46
CA VAL A 90 -2.40 7.47 1.89
C VAL A 90 -2.11 5.98 2.12
N GLN A 91 -1.89 5.21 1.05
CA GLN A 91 -1.57 3.78 1.13
C GLN A 91 -0.06 3.58 1.21
N ALA A 92 0.43 3.28 2.40
CA ALA A 92 1.86 3.13 2.69
C ALA A 92 2.54 2.10 1.76
N GLY A 93 3.60 2.53 1.07
CA GLY A 93 4.34 1.73 0.10
C GLY A 93 3.65 1.55 -1.26
N TRP A 94 2.36 1.84 -1.39
CA TRP A 94 1.58 1.69 -2.62
C TRP A 94 1.31 3.01 -3.33
N SER A 95 0.69 3.95 -2.62
CA SER A 95 0.47 5.31 -3.07
C SER A 95 0.41 6.23 -1.85
N GLN A 96 1.46 6.89 -1.55
CA GLN A 96 1.61 7.78 -0.39
C GLN A 96 2.10 9.16 -0.81
N ASP A 97 1.92 10.14 0.08
CA ASP A 97 2.54 11.46 -0.07
C ASP A 97 4.08 11.32 0.02
N ASP A 98 4.79 11.93 -0.91
CA ASP A 98 6.27 11.91 -0.97
C ASP A 98 6.93 12.97 -0.06
N GLY A 99 6.13 13.70 0.71
CA GLY A 99 6.58 14.79 1.59
C GLY A 99 6.94 16.09 0.86
N ASN A 100 6.86 16.13 -0.47
CA ASN A 100 7.19 17.28 -1.31
C ASN A 100 5.99 17.78 -2.14
N GLY A 101 4.80 17.24 -1.87
CA GLY A 101 3.56 17.57 -2.57
C GLY A 101 3.29 16.72 -3.82
N GLY A 102 4.03 15.65 -4.01
CA GLY A 102 3.82 14.58 -4.98
C GLY A 102 3.33 13.30 -4.31
N ILE A 103 3.31 12.23 -5.08
CA ILE A 103 2.94 10.88 -4.65
C ILE A 103 4.00 9.87 -5.10
N GLU A 104 4.20 8.84 -4.29
CA GLU A 104 5.12 7.75 -4.54
C GLU A 104 4.54 6.40 -4.09
N GLY A 105 5.11 5.30 -4.54
CA GLY A 105 4.68 3.96 -4.16
C GLY A 105 4.68 2.98 -5.32
N MET A 106 4.42 1.70 -5.05
CA MET A 106 4.44 0.66 -6.07
C MET A 106 3.38 0.88 -7.16
N ASP A 107 2.14 1.27 -6.81
CA ASP A 107 1.08 1.58 -7.77
C ASP A 107 1.50 2.72 -8.71
N ILE A 108 2.21 3.72 -8.14
CA ILE A 108 2.68 4.89 -8.86
C ILE A 108 3.79 4.50 -9.84
N ASP A 109 4.78 3.74 -9.37
CA ASP A 109 5.91 3.29 -10.20
C ASP A 109 5.44 2.42 -11.36
N VAL A 110 4.59 1.42 -11.09
CA VAL A 110 4.08 0.49 -12.12
C VAL A 110 3.25 1.23 -13.16
N MET A 111 2.33 2.12 -12.74
CA MET A 111 1.51 2.86 -13.69
C MET A 111 2.32 3.88 -14.49
N ASN A 112 3.29 4.56 -13.89
CA ASN A 112 4.22 5.44 -14.59
C ASN A 112 5.01 4.65 -15.65
N TYR A 113 5.57 3.50 -15.28
CA TYR A 113 6.29 2.63 -16.21
C TYR A 113 5.43 2.22 -17.42
N ILE A 114 4.18 1.79 -17.17
CA ILE A 114 3.24 1.41 -18.23
C ILE A 114 2.96 2.58 -19.18
N CYS A 115 2.69 3.75 -18.62
CA CYS A 115 2.38 4.95 -19.41
C CYS A 115 3.59 5.42 -20.22
N ASP A 116 4.76 5.45 -19.62
CA ASP A 116 6.02 5.80 -20.28
C ASP A 116 6.36 4.81 -21.41
N TYR A 117 6.16 3.51 -21.14
CA TYR A 117 6.38 2.47 -22.13
C TYR A 117 5.56 2.69 -23.41
N TYR A 118 4.28 3.02 -23.32
CA TYR A 118 3.40 3.24 -24.46
C TYR A 118 3.34 4.69 -24.95
N GLY A 119 4.04 5.63 -24.29
CA GLY A 119 4.00 7.05 -24.65
C GLY A 119 2.65 7.71 -24.32
N ILE A 120 2.03 7.29 -23.22
CA ILE A 120 0.78 7.85 -22.70
C ILE A 120 1.11 8.95 -21.70
N SER A 121 0.46 10.11 -21.81
CA SER A 121 0.56 11.18 -20.81
C SER A 121 -0.29 10.83 -19.59
N LEU A 122 0.29 10.90 -18.40
CA LEU A 122 -0.37 10.52 -17.14
C LEU A 122 -0.75 11.75 -16.32
N GLU A 123 -2.00 11.77 -15.82
CA GLU A 123 -2.51 12.77 -14.88
C GLU A 123 -3.00 12.06 -13.62
N TRP A 124 -2.28 12.23 -12.51
CA TRP A 124 -2.69 11.69 -11.22
C TRP A 124 -3.77 12.55 -10.56
N VAL A 125 -4.83 11.92 -10.08
CA VAL A 125 -5.91 12.54 -9.32
C VAL A 125 -5.94 11.94 -7.92
N VAL A 126 -5.46 12.71 -6.95
CA VAL A 126 -5.43 12.29 -5.54
C VAL A 126 -6.76 12.64 -4.90
N ALA A 127 -7.48 11.64 -4.37
CA ALA A 127 -8.79 11.82 -3.78
C ALA A 127 -9.02 10.85 -2.61
N ASP A 128 -10.07 11.10 -1.82
CA ASP A 128 -10.46 10.22 -0.73
C ASP A 128 -10.80 8.79 -1.24
N PRO A 129 -10.29 7.73 -0.59
CA PRO A 129 -10.51 6.33 -1.01
C PRO A 129 -11.98 5.95 -1.21
N THR A 130 -12.90 6.59 -0.47
CA THR A 130 -14.35 6.32 -0.61
C THR A 130 -14.95 6.98 -1.86
N GLY A 131 -14.33 8.07 -2.34
CA GLY A 131 -14.79 8.85 -3.49
C GLY A 131 -14.30 8.33 -4.84
N ILE A 132 -13.15 7.68 -4.91
CA ILE A 132 -12.48 7.32 -6.18
C ILE A 132 -13.33 6.41 -7.08
N TRP A 133 -14.15 5.53 -6.50
CA TRP A 133 -15.06 4.67 -7.26
C TRP A 133 -16.20 5.46 -7.94
N GLY A 134 -16.69 6.50 -7.28
CA GLY A 134 -17.66 7.43 -7.87
C GLY A 134 -17.06 8.22 -9.03
N MET A 135 -15.79 8.63 -8.94
CA MET A 135 -15.06 9.31 -10.01
C MET A 135 -14.87 8.39 -11.23
N LEU A 136 -14.53 7.12 -11.01
CA LEU A 136 -14.45 6.12 -12.09
C LEU A 136 -15.82 5.90 -12.74
N GLN A 137 -16.87 5.77 -11.96
CA GLN A 137 -18.23 5.56 -12.44
C GLN A 137 -18.75 6.74 -13.27
N SER A 138 -18.45 7.98 -12.85
CA SER A 138 -18.83 9.19 -13.57
C SER A 138 -17.98 9.46 -14.82
N GLY A 139 -16.81 8.82 -14.95
CA GLY A 139 -15.84 9.05 -16.01
C GLY A 139 -14.99 10.32 -15.76
N GLU A 140 -14.91 10.80 -14.54
CA GLU A 140 -13.99 11.88 -14.14
C GLU A 140 -12.54 11.39 -14.18
N VAL A 141 -12.32 10.11 -13.92
CA VAL A 141 -11.05 9.40 -14.10
C VAL A 141 -11.26 8.17 -14.98
N ASP A 142 -10.20 7.71 -15.63
CA ASP A 142 -10.22 6.57 -16.54
C ASP A 142 -9.99 5.25 -15.81
N THR A 143 -9.14 5.26 -14.78
CA THR A 143 -8.77 4.07 -13.99
C THR A 143 -8.44 4.43 -12.55
N ILE A 144 -8.37 3.39 -11.69
CA ILE A 144 -7.96 3.48 -10.29
C ILE A 144 -6.69 2.66 -10.08
N ALA A 145 -5.67 3.29 -9.47
CA ALA A 145 -4.46 2.68 -8.95
C ALA A 145 -4.36 3.01 -7.44
N CYS A 146 -4.95 2.16 -6.60
CA CYS A 146 -5.05 2.37 -5.15
C CYS A 146 -5.26 1.04 -4.43
N VAL A 147 -4.31 0.12 -4.52
CA VAL A 147 -4.38 -1.23 -3.94
C VAL A 147 -5.74 -1.88 -4.24
N THR A 148 -6.12 -1.84 -5.50
CA THR A 148 -7.46 -2.23 -5.92
C THR A 148 -7.60 -3.74 -5.93
N THR A 149 -8.47 -4.26 -5.07
CA THR A 149 -8.85 -5.68 -5.03
C THR A 149 -10.16 -5.96 -5.75
N VAL A 150 -10.36 -7.21 -6.13
CA VAL A 150 -11.56 -7.69 -6.83
C VAL A 150 -12.55 -8.31 -5.85
N ASN A 151 -13.84 -8.04 -6.04
CA ASN A 151 -14.95 -8.72 -5.39
C ASN A 151 -16.14 -8.83 -6.36
N GLU A 152 -17.19 -9.58 -5.99
CA GLU A 152 -18.34 -9.83 -6.85
C GLU A 152 -19.06 -8.54 -7.31
N ASP A 153 -19.28 -7.59 -6.42
CA ASP A 153 -19.95 -6.32 -6.75
C ASP A 153 -19.11 -5.50 -7.76
N ARG A 154 -17.80 -5.47 -7.55
CA ARG A 154 -16.88 -4.78 -8.46
C ARG A 154 -16.78 -5.48 -9.80
N LEU A 155 -16.74 -6.82 -9.83
CA LEU A 155 -16.77 -7.62 -11.06
C LEU A 155 -18.05 -7.37 -11.87
N ALA A 156 -19.17 -7.13 -11.21
CA ALA A 156 -20.42 -6.81 -11.89
C ALA A 156 -20.43 -5.40 -12.52
N ALA A 157 -19.65 -4.45 -12.00
CA ALA A 157 -19.71 -3.04 -12.37
C ALA A 157 -18.53 -2.57 -13.24
N TYR A 158 -17.37 -3.20 -13.16
CA TYR A 158 -16.11 -2.72 -13.75
C TYR A 158 -15.38 -3.81 -14.52
N TRP A 159 -14.47 -3.39 -15.38
CA TRP A 159 -13.44 -4.24 -15.97
C TRP A 159 -12.12 -4.07 -15.21
N PHE A 160 -11.27 -5.09 -15.30
CA PHE A 160 -10.00 -5.12 -14.57
C PHE A 160 -8.84 -5.55 -15.47
N THR A 161 -7.64 -5.11 -15.12
CA THR A 161 -6.42 -5.66 -15.71
C THR A 161 -6.12 -7.03 -15.12
N ASN A 162 -5.09 -7.68 -15.64
CA ASN A 162 -4.43 -8.77 -14.97
C ASN A 162 -3.88 -8.34 -13.62
N THR A 163 -3.65 -9.31 -12.76
CA THR A 163 -3.01 -9.13 -11.46
C THR A 163 -1.54 -8.77 -11.66
N TYR A 164 -1.08 -7.67 -11.04
CA TYR A 164 0.31 -7.27 -11.06
C TYR A 164 1.00 -7.45 -9.70
N ALA A 165 0.23 -7.68 -8.64
CA ALA A 165 0.73 -8.00 -7.31
C ALA A 165 -0.36 -8.76 -6.52
N TRP A 166 0.07 -9.40 -5.44
CA TRP A 166 -0.81 -10.16 -4.55
C TRP A 166 -0.69 -9.63 -3.13
N GLU A 167 -1.81 -9.43 -2.50
CA GLU A 167 -1.89 -9.16 -1.08
C GLU A 167 -2.38 -10.38 -0.32
N SER A 168 -1.85 -10.54 0.88
CA SER A 168 -2.29 -11.53 1.85
C SER A 168 -2.29 -10.91 3.26
N TYR A 169 -2.43 -11.73 4.27
CA TYR A 169 -2.34 -11.30 5.66
C TYR A 169 -1.13 -11.95 6.32
N SER A 170 -0.43 -11.17 7.12
CA SER A 170 0.77 -11.62 7.82
C SER A 170 0.77 -11.22 9.29
N ILE A 171 1.42 -12.04 10.08
CA ILE A 171 1.73 -11.76 11.47
C ILE A 171 3.18 -11.29 11.57
N VAL A 172 3.39 -10.12 12.17
CA VAL A 172 4.72 -9.60 12.53
C VAL A 172 5.01 -9.93 13.98
N SER A 173 6.19 -10.51 14.25
CA SER A 173 6.66 -10.83 15.60
C SER A 173 8.15 -10.60 15.75
N ARG A 174 8.66 -10.66 16.98
CA ARG A 174 10.09 -10.56 17.25
C ARG A 174 10.79 -11.86 16.82
N THR A 175 11.86 -11.73 16.05
CA THR A 175 12.67 -12.87 15.59
C THR A 175 13.26 -13.67 16.77
N GLU A 176 13.58 -12.99 17.89
CA GLU A 176 14.09 -13.64 19.11
C GLU A 176 13.10 -14.59 19.78
N ASP A 177 11.80 -14.44 19.56
CA ASP A 177 10.75 -15.28 20.14
C ASP A 177 10.47 -16.55 19.29
N GLY A 178 11.19 -16.71 18.20
CA GLY A 178 11.06 -17.80 17.23
C GLY A 178 10.48 -17.31 15.90
N VAL A 179 10.73 -18.09 14.85
CA VAL A 179 10.26 -17.81 13.48
C VAL A 179 9.33 -18.95 13.08
N PRO A 180 7.99 -18.72 13.10
CA PRO A 180 7.04 -19.74 12.67
C PRO A 180 7.09 -19.93 11.15
N GLU A 181 6.74 -21.12 10.68
CA GLU A 181 6.56 -21.38 9.25
C GLU A 181 5.29 -20.68 8.72
N ALA A 182 5.21 -20.47 7.41
CA ALA A 182 4.02 -19.92 6.80
C ALA A 182 2.80 -20.81 7.07
N GLY A 183 1.69 -20.21 7.53
CA GLY A 183 0.46 -20.92 7.89
C GLY A 183 0.51 -21.69 9.22
N ASP A 184 1.61 -21.69 9.96
CA ASP A 184 1.69 -22.32 11.29
C ASP A 184 1.02 -21.43 12.34
N LEU A 185 -0.27 -21.65 12.57
CA LEU A 185 -1.05 -20.92 13.57
C LEU A 185 -0.94 -21.52 14.98
N ASP A 186 -0.52 -22.78 15.12
CA ASP A 186 -0.32 -23.45 16.40
C ASP A 186 0.80 -22.77 17.22
N PHE A 187 1.76 -22.15 16.54
CA PHE A 187 2.83 -21.37 17.18
C PHE A 187 2.31 -20.26 18.11
N TRP A 188 1.09 -19.77 17.87
CA TRP A 188 0.50 -18.65 18.60
C TRP A 188 -0.27 -19.05 19.85
N ASP A 189 -0.20 -20.32 20.29
CA ASP A 189 -0.86 -20.78 21.53
C ASP A 189 -0.38 -19.99 22.75
N GLY A 190 -1.32 -19.45 23.51
CA GLY A 190 -1.09 -18.62 24.68
C GLY A 190 -0.60 -17.19 24.41
N LYS A 191 -0.28 -16.84 23.16
CA LYS A 191 0.29 -15.53 22.77
C LYS A 191 -0.81 -14.48 22.52
N THR A 192 -0.40 -13.21 22.55
CA THR A 192 -1.26 -12.06 22.32
C THR A 192 -0.94 -11.40 20.99
N ILE A 193 -1.92 -11.32 20.09
CA ILE A 193 -1.82 -10.66 18.79
C ILE A 193 -2.63 -9.37 18.80
N CYS A 194 -2.06 -8.27 18.32
CA CYS A 194 -2.79 -7.01 18.16
C CYS A 194 -3.12 -6.74 16.68
N THR A 195 -4.25 -6.03 16.47
CA THR A 195 -4.67 -5.55 15.14
C THR A 195 -5.65 -4.38 15.32
N PRO A 196 -5.79 -3.45 14.36
CA PRO A 196 -6.64 -2.28 14.56
C PRO A 196 -8.11 -2.66 14.72
N ALA A 197 -8.78 -2.05 15.70
CA ALA A 197 -10.22 -2.23 15.92
C ALA A 197 -11.03 -1.93 14.67
N GLY A 198 -12.04 -2.77 14.38
CA GLY A 198 -12.98 -2.56 13.25
C GLY A 198 -12.35 -2.69 11.85
N SER A 199 -11.14 -3.21 11.74
CA SER A 199 -10.45 -3.46 10.46
C SER A 199 -10.75 -4.85 9.91
N ASN A 200 -10.48 -5.08 8.61
CA ASN A 200 -10.55 -6.43 8.04
C ASN A 200 -9.60 -7.42 8.73
N PRO A 201 -8.33 -7.06 9.06
CA PRO A 201 -7.48 -7.92 9.87
C PRO A 201 -8.09 -8.30 11.23
N ALA A 202 -8.91 -7.44 11.86
CA ALA A 202 -9.58 -7.78 13.12
C ALA A 202 -10.60 -8.91 12.93
N LEU A 203 -11.40 -8.86 11.87
CA LEU A 203 -12.35 -9.93 11.54
C LEU A 203 -11.62 -11.26 11.26
N ILE A 204 -10.49 -11.19 10.56
CA ILE A 204 -9.66 -12.37 10.27
C ILE A 204 -9.05 -12.93 11.56
N LEU A 205 -8.58 -12.08 12.47
CA LEU A 205 -8.06 -12.55 13.76
C LEU A 205 -9.14 -13.23 14.60
N GLU A 206 -10.37 -12.72 14.60
CA GLU A 206 -11.51 -13.35 15.25
C GLU A 206 -11.84 -14.72 14.65
N ASP A 207 -11.81 -14.85 13.33
CA ASP A 207 -12.01 -16.11 12.64
C ASP A 207 -10.88 -17.12 12.95
N ILE A 208 -9.61 -16.68 12.97
CA ILE A 208 -8.45 -17.51 13.36
C ILE A 208 -8.63 -17.99 14.81
N ILE A 209 -8.94 -17.10 15.74
CA ILE A 209 -9.15 -17.46 17.16
C ILE A 209 -10.25 -18.51 17.30
N ALA A 210 -11.35 -18.36 16.57
CA ALA A 210 -12.46 -19.30 16.60
C ALA A 210 -12.06 -20.69 16.07
N GLN A 211 -11.33 -20.75 14.94
CA GLN A 211 -10.87 -22.00 14.34
C GLN A 211 -9.82 -22.71 15.21
N GLU A 212 -8.85 -21.96 15.75
CA GLU A 212 -7.78 -22.50 16.57
C GLU A 212 -8.30 -23.00 17.93
N ALA A 213 -9.34 -22.33 18.47
CA ALA A 213 -9.99 -22.80 19.70
C ALA A 213 -10.63 -24.20 19.56
N GLU A 214 -11.09 -24.58 18.37
CA GLU A 214 -11.59 -25.95 18.10
C GLU A 214 -10.49 -27.00 18.19
N LYS A 215 -9.21 -26.61 17.99
CA LYS A 215 -8.02 -27.45 18.16
C LYS A 215 -7.48 -27.42 19.59
N GLY A 216 -8.04 -26.61 20.47
CA GLY A 216 -7.59 -26.42 21.85
C GLY A 216 -6.48 -25.38 22.01
N ILE A 217 -6.21 -24.58 20.98
CA ILE A 217 -5.22 -23.50 20.95
C ILE A 217 -5.90 -22.21 21.41
N THR A 218 -5.22 -21.42 22.24
CA THR A 218 -5.73 -20.16 22.78
C THR A 218 -4.89 -19.00 22.29
N ILE A 219 -5.47 -18.15 21.44
CA ILE A 219 -4.85 -16.90 20.98
C ILE A 219 -5.58 -15.73 21.64
N ASN A 220 -4.83 -14.81 22.26
CA ASN A 220 -5.39 -13.60 22.85
C ASN A 220 -5.35 -12.45 21.83
N ALA A 221 -6.38 -11.59 21.81
CA ALA A 221 -6.45 -10.46 20.90
C ALA A 221 -6.47 -9.13 21.65
N VAL A 222 -5.79 -8.12 21.10
CA VAL A 222 -5.84 -6.73 21.52
C VAL A 222 -6.14 -5.85 20.30
N TYR A 223 -7.07 -4.93 20.44
CA TYR A 223 -7.58 -4.10 19.35
C TYR A 223 -7.33 -2.61 19.60
N PRO A 224 -6.12 -2.08 19.31
CA PRO A 224 -5.86 -0.64 19.38
C PRO A 224 -6.70 0.15 18.38
N ASP A 225 -6.98 1.43 18.69
CA ASP A 225 -7.74 2.32 17.80
C ASP A 225 -6.96 2.72 16.54
N SER A 226 -5.63 2.52 16.51
CA SER A 226 -4.76 2.95 15.42
C SER A 226 -3.74 1.88 15.03
N SER A 227 -3.53 1.72 13.72
CA SER A 227 -2.46 0.87 13.17
C SER A 227 -1.04 1.44 13.41
N ALA A 228 -0.92 2.71 13.80
CA ALA A 228 0.38 3.36 14.02
C ALA A 228 1.17 2.75 15.19
N VAL A 229 0.48 2.17 16.18
CA VAL A 229 1.12 1.62 17.40
C VAL A 229 1.47 0.13 17.31
N LEU A 230 1.02 -0.58 16.28
CA LEU A 230 1.12 -2.06 16.23
C LEU A 230 2.56 -2.56 16.32
N ILE A 231 3.44 -2.05 15.47
CA ILE A 231 4.86 -2.45 15.46
C ILE A 231 5.52 -2.06 16.79
N GLN A 232 5.19 -0.87 17.34
CA GLN A 232 5.74 -0.45 18.62
C GLN A 232 5.29 -1.36 19.77
N ASN A 233 4.04 -1.82 19.79
CA ASN A 233 3.54 -2.78 20.79
C ASN A 233 4.30 -4.10 20.72
N VAL A 234 4.63 -4.57 19.52
CA VAL A 234 5.45 -5.77 19.32
C VAL A 234 6.88 -5.54 19.84
N VAL A 235 7.51 -4.46 19.44
CA VAL A 235 8.90 -4.11 19.85
C VAL A 235 9.01 -3.90 21.36
N SER A 236 8.04 -3.22 21.98
CA SER A 236 8.01 -2.97 23.44
C SER A 236 7.59 -4.18 24.28
N LYS A 237 7.21 -5.30 23.65
CA LYS A 237 6.68 -6.51 24.30
C LYS A 237 5.33 -6.31 25.00
N GLU A 238 4.57 -5.30 24.60
CA GLU A 238 3.19 -5.09 25.06
C GLU A 238 2.26 -6.14 24.46
N THR A 239 2.54 -6.56 23.20
CA THR A 239 1.95 -7.74 22.56
C THR A 239 3.04 -8.63 21.99
N ASP A 240 2.73 -9.89 21.74
CA ASP A 240 3.68 -10.85 21.15
C ASP A 240 3.81 -10.61 19.63
N ALA A 241 2.71 -10.24 19.00
CA ALA A 241 2.65 -10.07 17.57
C ALA A 241 1.59 -9.04 17.12
N ALA A 242 1.62 -8.71 15.84
CA ALA A 242 0.61 -7.87 15.18
C ALA A 242 0.16 -8.50 13.86
N LEU A 243 -1.14 -8.57 13.61
CA LEU A 243 -1.73 -9.01 12.33
C LEU A 243 -2.07 -7.80 11.46
N MET A 244 -1.56 -7.79 10.24
CA MET A 244 -1.79 -6.74 9.25
C MET A 244 -1.81 -7.34 7.83
N VAL A 245 -2.13 -6.51 6.83
CA VAL A 245 -1.90 -6.82 5.41
C VAL A 245 -0.39 -6.96 5.18
N THR A 246 0.01 -7.93 4.37
CA THR A 246 1.43 -8.33 4.21
C THR A 246 2.33 -7.20 3.74
N SER A 247 1.95 -6.44 2.73
CA SER A 247 2.74 -5.30 2.25
C SER A 247 2.88 -4.20 3.31
N THR A 248 1.82 -3.97 4.09
CA THR A 248 1.86 -3.02 5.21
C THR A 248 2.81 -3.48 6.31
N CYS A 249 2.87 -4.80 6.60
CA CYS A 249 3.87 -5.36 7.49
C CYS A 249 5.28 -5.04 7.00
N ALA A 250 5.57 -5.42 5.77
CA ALA A 250 6.89 -5.28 5.15
C ALA A 250 7.34 -3.81 5.12
N TYR A 251 6.47 -2.93 4.63
CA TYR A 251 6.75 -1.50 4.58
C TYR A 251 7.06 -0.91 5.96
N LYS A 252 6.22 -1.18 6.97
CA LYS A 252 6.41 -0.64 8.32
C LYS A 252 7.65 -1.19 9.01
N VAL A 253 7.94 -2.48 8.86
CA VAL A 253 9.13 -3.12 9.43
C VAL A 253 10.39 -2.49 8.85
N ARG A 254 10.44 -2.28 7.54
CA ARG A 254 11.54 -1.61 6.85
C ARG A 254 11.66 -0.14 7.27
N ASP A 255 10.58 0.63 7.13
CA ASP A 255 10.57 2.09 7.36
C ASP A 255 10.98 2.46 8.79
N LEU A 256 10.62 1.62 9.76
CA LEU A 256 11.01 1.78 11.17
C LEU A 256 12.37 1.16 11.52
N GLY A 257 13.06 0.53 10.55
CA GLY A 257 14.40 -0.04 10.73
C GLY A 257 14.45 -1.32 11.55
N TYR A 258 13.41 -2.16 11.51
CA TYR A 258 13.30 -3.40 12.28
C TYR A 258 13.49 -4.68 11.46
N THR A 259 13.97 -4.59 10.22
CA THR A 259 14.14 -5.73 9.30
C THR A 259 14.96 -6.89 9.90
N ASP A 260 15.98 -6.57 10.71
CA ASP A 260 16.84 -7.58 11.36
C ASP A 260 16.26 -8.19 12.65
N THR A 261 15.22 -7.57 13.22
CA THR A 261 14.71 -7.91 14.57
C THR A 261 13.27 -8.40 14.59
N LEU A 262 12.53 -8.11 13.53
CA LEU A 262 11.17 -8.58 13.35
C LEU A 262 11.08 -9.54 12.16
N THR A 263 10.22 -10.54 12.30
CA THR A 263 9.90 -11.50 11.26
C THR A 263 8.47 -11.30 10.79
N ILE A 264 8.21 -11.59 9.52
CA ILE A 264 6.89 -11.50 8.89
C ILE A 264 6.51 -12.92 8.46
N GLN A 265 5.44 -13.43 9.05
CA GLN A 265 4.88 -14.74 8.73
C GLN A 265 3.62 -14.56 7.88
N ASP A 266 3.60 -15.08 6.66
CA ASP A 266 2.37 -15.23 5.90
C ASP A 266 1.48 -16.28 6.57
N ILE A 267 0.26 -15.93 6.92
CA ILE A 267 -0.69 -16.85 7.56
C ILE A 267 -1.45 -17.72 6.56
N GLN A 268 -1.22 -17.56 5.25
CA GLN A 268 -1.85 -18.32 4.16
C GLN A 268 -3.40 -18.33 4.25
N TRP A 269 -3.97 -17.21 4.71
CA TRP A 269 -5.42 -17.12 4.94
C TRP A 269 -6.21 -16.92 3.66
N LYS A 270 -5.79 -15.93 2.87
CA LYS A 270 -6.45 -15.56 1.62
C LYS A 270 -5.53 -14.68 0.78
N ASN A 271 -5.38 -15.04 -0.47
CA ASN A 271 -4.71 -14.20 -1.47
C ASN A 271 -5.71 -13.22 -2.11
N MET A 272 -5.30 -11.99 -2.29
CA MET A 272 -6.09 -10.93 -2.90
C MET A 272 -5.35 -10.38 -4.11
N PRO A 273 -5.87 -10.55 -5.33
CA PRO A 273 -5.26 -9.99 -6.53
C PRO A 273 -5.33 -8.46 -6.50
N ILE A 274 -4.23 -7.80 -6.82
CA ILE A 274 -4.15 -6.36 -7.00
C ILE A 274 -4.14 -6.04 -8.49
N VAL A 275 -5.08 -5.20 -8.90
CA VAL A 275 -5.43 -4.92 -10.29
C VAL A 275 -5.74 -3.44 -10.51
N TYR A 276 -5.79 -2.98 -11.75
CA TYR A 276 -6.35 -1.67 -12.09
C TYR A 276 -7.80 -1.81 -12.55
N ALA A 277 -8.69 -0.95 -12.03
CA ALA A 277 -10.12 -0.97 -12.33
C ALA A 277 -10.48 0.06 -13.42
N TRP A 278 -11.35 -0.33 -14.35
CA TRP A 278 -11.77 0.44 -15.49
C TRP A 278 -13.28 0.48 -15.64
N GLY A 279 -13.84 1.59 -16.11
CA GLY A 279 -15.25 1.62 -16.51
C GLY A 279 -15.50 0.64 -17.66
N ARG A 280 -16.69 0.01 -17.68
CA ARG A 280 -17.12 -0.90 -18.77
C ARG A 280 -17.49 -0.12 -20.02
N LYS A 281 -16.48 0.31 -20.80
CA LYS A 281 -16.62 1.03 -22.05
C LYS A 281 -15.79 0.36 -23.13
N GLU A 282 -16.35 0.19 -24.32
CA GLU A 282 -15.67 -0.47 -25.44
C GLU A 282 -14.30 0.14 -25.75
N GLU A 283 -14.19 1.46 -25.63
CA GLU A 283 -12.95 2.23 -25.83
C GLU A 283 -11.82 1.88 -24.84
N ASN A 284 -12.15 1.26 -23.70
CA ASN A 284 -11.17 0.87 -22.68
C ASN A 284 -10.56 -0.52 -22.94
N LYS A 285 -11.13 -1.32 -23.84
CA LYS A 285 -10.63 -2.70 -24.09
C LYS A 285 -9.17 -2.71 -24.56
N ASP A 286 -8.84 -1.87 -25.55
CA ASP A 286 -7.50 -1.86 -26.12
C ASP A 286 -6.44 -1.48 -25.07
N ILE A 287 -6.71 -0.49 -24.22
CA ILE A 287 -5.76 -0.07 -23.21
C ILE A 287 -5.61 -1.12 -22.09
N ILE A 288 -6.71 -1.78 -21.69
CA ILE A 288 -6.67 -2.89 -20.73
C ILE A 288 -5.82 -4.04 -21.27
N LEU A 289 -6.04 -4.44 -22.53
CA LEU A 289 -5.28 -5.51 -23.17
C LEU A 289 -3.81 -5.14 -23.31
N ALA A 290 -3.49 -3.89 -23.65
CA ALA A 290 -2.11 -3.41 -23.71
C ALA A 290 -1.42 -3.46 -22.35
N ILE A 291 -2.12 -3.03 -21.30
CA ILE A 291 -1.61 -3.12 -19.92
C ILE A 291 -1.40 -4.58 -19.53
N ASN A 292 -2.32 -5.48 -19.88
CA ASN A 292 -2.20 -6.92 -19.59
C ASN A 292 -0.98 -7.54 -20.29
N ASP A 293 -0.77 -7.22 -21.57
CA ASP A 293 0.41 -7.69 -22.30
C ASP A 293 1.72 -7.22 -21.62
N LEU A 294 1.76 -5.95 -21.17
CA LEU A 294 2.94 -5.41 -20.52
C LEU A 294 3.12 -5.95 -19.10
N ILE A 295 2.04 -6.13 -18.32
CA ILE A 295 2.10 -6.80 -17.00
C ILE A 295 2.71 -8.20 -17.15
N ALA A 296 2.27 -8.98 -18.16
CA ALA A 296 2.82 -10.31 -18.41
C ALA A 296 4.32 -10.26 -18.72
N GLN A 297 4.76 -9.32 -19.57
CA GLN A 297 6.19 -9.11 -19.84
C GLN A 297 6.95 -8.71 -18.58
N MET A 298 6.46 -7.74 -17.79
CA MET A 298 7.08 -7.29 -16.54
C MET A 298 7.17 -8.38 -15.47
N GLN A 299 6.23 -9.32 -15.49
CA GLN A 299 6.27 -10.51 -14.64
C GLN A 299 7.41 -11.45 -15.08
N GLU A 300 7.52 -11.71 -16.38
CA GLU A 300 8.51 -12.63 -16.96
C GLU A 300 9.95 -12.09 -16.83
N ASP A 301 10.15 -10.80 -17.09
CA ASP A 301 11.46 -10.16 -17.05
C ASP A 301 11.88 -9.70 -15.63
N GLY A 302 11.00 -9.82 -14.64
CA GLY A 302 11.24 -9.47 -13.25
C GLY A 302 11.12 -7.98 -12.93
N THR A 303 10.63 -7.15 -13.85
CA THR A 303 10.40 -5.71 -13.61
C THR A 303 9.41 -5.47 -12.47
N LEU A 304 8.31 -6.25 -12.39
CA LEU A 304 7.37 -6.16 -11.26
C LEU A 304 8.02 -6.50 -9.93
N SER A 305 8.84 -7.56 -9.90
CA SER A 305 9.62 -7.97 -8.73
C SER A 305 10.57 -6.86 -8.24
N GLN A 306 11.19 -6.11 -9.17
CA GLN A 306 12.04 -4.98 -8.81
C GLN A 306 11.24 -3.86 -8.13
N PHE A 307 10.05 -3.50 -8.63
CA PHE A 307 9.18 -2.53 -7.98
C PHE A 307 8.71 -3.00 -6.61
N SER A 308 8.32 -4.26 -6.48
CA SER A 308 7.93 -4.84 -5.20
C SER A 308 9.06 -4.78 -4.17
N ASN A 309 10.26 -5.22 -4.54
CA ASN A 309 11.42 -5.20 -3.66
C ASN A 309 11.85 -3.78 -3.28
N LYS A 310 11.73 -2.81 -4.20
CA LYS A 310 11.99 -1.39 -3.90
C LYS A 310 11.13 -0.88 -2.74
N TRP A 311 9.85 -1.25 -2.72
CA TRP A 311 8.89 -0.70 -1.76
C TRP A 311 8.74 -1.55 -0.49
N PHE A 312 8.87 -2.87 -0.60
CA PHE A 312 8.52 -3.78 0.48
C PHE A 312 9.69 -4.66 0.96
N GLU A 313 10.85 -4.65 0.26
CA GLU A 313 11.95 -5.62 0.48
C GLU A 313 11.44 -7.08 0.45
N MET A 314 10.34 -7.29 -0.26
CA MET A 314 9.63 -8.56 -0.40
C MET A 314 9.02 -8.62 -1.80
N ASP A 315 9.03 -9.79 -2.43
CA ASP A 315 8.38 -9.98 -3.72
C ASP A 315 6.94 -10.48 -3.54
N ILE A 316 5.97 -9.54 -3.69
CA ILE A 316 4.54 -9.83 -3.64
C ILE A 316 3.93 -9.97 -5.05
N THR A 317 4.75 -10.11 -6.09
CA THR A 317 4.27 -10.21 -7.48
C THR A 317 4.16 -11.65 -7.96
N GLN A 318 4.72 -12.59 -7.22
CA GLN A 318 4.69 -14.00 -7.56
C GLN A 318 3.28 -14.57 -7.43
N LEU A 319 2.90 -15.41 -8.41
CA LEU A 319 1.61 -16.08 -8.39
C LEU A 319 1.55 -17.08 -7.23
N PRO A 320 0.65 -16.90 -6.26
CA PRO A 320 0.51 -17.85 -5.16
C PRO A 320 0.01 -19.21 -5.65
N GLU A 321 0.38 -20.28 -4.94
CA GLU A 321 -0.04 -21.64 -5.27
C GLU A 321 -1.58 -21.77 -5.28
N GLY A 322 -2.12 -22.29 -6.37
CA GLY A 322 -3.57 -22.49 -6.55
C GLY A 322 -4.32 -21.25 -7.07
N GLU A 323 -3.65 -20.11 -7.22
CA GLU A 323 -4.25 -18.90 -7.81
C GLU A 323 -4.01 -18.84 -9.32
N VAL A 324 -4.76 -17.98 -9.99
CA VAL A 324 -4.62 -17.67 -11.41
C VAL A 324 -4.38 -16.19 -11.64
N ASN A 325 -3.51 -15.86 -12.56
CA ASN A 325 -3.06 -14.47 -12.78
C ASN A 325 -4.02 -13.67 -13.68
N TYR A 326 -5.31 -13.79 -13.47
CA TYR A 326 -6.32 -13.07 -14.26
C TYR A 326 -7.58 -12.80 -13.45
N VAL A 327 -8.38 -11.86 -13.95
CA VAL A 327 -9.72 -11.61 -13.42
C VAL A 327 -10.74 -12.30 -14.32
N THR A 328 -11.42 -13.29 -13.79
CA THR A 328 -12.44 -14.03 -14.54
C THR A 328 -13.63 -13.14 -14.86
N ALA A 329 -13.98 -13.07 -16.15
CA ALA A 329 -15.19 -12.45 -16.63
C ALA A 329 -16.07 -13.50 -17.33
N THR A 330 -17.38 -13.24 -17.40
CA THR A 330 -18.38 -14.13 -17.99
C THR A 330 -19.22 -13.41 -19.04
N GLY A 331 -19.82 -14.16 -19.94
CA GLY A 331 -20.68 -13.57 -20.97
C GLY A 331 -19.91 -12.70 -21.95
N ASP A 332 -20.39 -11.48 -22.17
CA ASP A 332 -19.80 -10.53 -23.13
C ASP A 332 -18.40 -10.03 -22.71
N ASP A 333 -18.02 -10.27 -21.46
CA ASP A 333 -16.72 -9.90 -20.92
C ASP A 333 -15.70 -11.05 -20.94
N ALA A 334 -16.00 -12.15 -21.60
CA ALA A 334 -15.10 -13.33 -21.69
C ALA A 334 -13.71 -12.99 -22.25
N TRP A 335 -13.55 -11.86 -22.95
CA TRP A 335 -12.27 -11.34 -23.42
C TRP A 335 -11.30 -10.97 -22.29
N GLN A 336 -11.81 -10.75 -21.07
CA GLN A 336 -10.98 -10.51 -19.88
C GLN A 336 -10.48 -11.79 -19.21
N SER A 337 -11.05 -12.94 -19.57
CA SER A 337 -10.64 -14.23 -19.03
C SER A 337 -9.51 -14.81 -19.88
N TYR A 338 -8.38 -15.10 -19.26
CA TYR A 338 -7.31 -15.87 -19.90
C TYR A 338 -6.68 -16.79 -18.88
N GLU A 339 -6.23 -17.94 -19.35
CA GLU A 339 -5.49 -18.93 -18.58
C GLU A 339 -4.01 -18.79 -18.92
N ASN A 340 -3.16 -18.89 -17.91
CA ASN A 340 -1.71 -18.94 -18.10
C ASN A 340 -1.27 -20.31 -18.62
#